data_98163ccf553d18b25132330549a42878
#
_entry.id   98163ccf553d18b25132330549a42878
#
_cell.length_a   1.000
_cell.length_b   1.000
_cell.length_c   1.000
_cell.angle_alpha   90.00
_cell.angle_beta   90.00
_cell.angle_gamma   90.00
#
_symmetry.space_group_name_H-M   'P 1'
#
loop_
_entity.id
_entity.type
_entity.pdbx_description
1 polymer ?
#
loop_
_entity_poly.entity_id
_entity_poly.type
_entity_poly.pdbx_seq_one_letter_code
_entity_poly.pdbx_strand_id
1 'polypeptide(L)'
;LGLAKGKIQMKIAIASDLHLEFGDLDIQNTDGADVLLLSGDICVAADLDMRDRRQTEMGFARWRSEMFHGFFERCATNFPHVIYVMGNHEYYHSDFATALGDMRRKLAHLPNLYILEREIKVIDDVTFIGGTLWTDMNNQDDLTMYHMRTMMNDFRVIQHSAVPVNFRTSEGEFKTRVAKFSPEDAVTEHVKMKEYIQVVTDMLGKNPNRYVVVGHHSPSRRSTHAMYANDTIMNGGYSSDLDEFIENRPQIKLWTHGHTHHEFDYVIGETRVVCNPRGYIGHEPQADKWKLKTVEI
;
A
#
# COMPACT_ATOMS: atom_id res chain seq x y z
N LEU A 1 20.70 -4.98 -40.28
CA LEU A 1 21.01 -3.82 -39.47
C LEU A 1 19.93 -3.70 -38.39
N GLY A 2 20.15 -4.42 -37.26
CA GLY A 2 19.32 -4.28 -36.08
C GLY A 2 19.66 -2.98 -35.37
N LEU A 3 18.74 -2.06 -35.34
CA LEU A 3 18.79 -0.91 -34.44
C LEU A 3 18.77 -1.49 -33.01
N ALA A 4 19.87 -1.34 -32.28
CA ALA A 4 19.87 -1.53 -30.85
C ALA A 4 18.81 -0.58 -30.29
N LYS A 5 17.68 -1.12 -29.83
CA LYS A 5 16.73 -0.36 -29.00
C LYS A 5 17.53 0.07 -27.76
N GLY A 6 17.86 1.34 -27.71
CA GLY A 6 18.43 1.93 -26.50
C GLY A 6 17.53 1.54 -25.34
N LYS A 7 18.11 1.13 -24.23
CA LYS A 7 17.41 0.79 -22.99
C LYS A 7 16.56 2.01 -22.63
N ILE A 8 15.25 1.91 -22.82
CA ILE A 8 14.34 3.02 -22.49
C ILE A 8 14.38 3.13 -20.98
N GLN A 9 14.91 4.23 -20.49
CA GLN A 9 14.93 4.58 -19.08
C GLN A 9 13.50 4.99 -18.69
N MET A 10 12.88 4.27 -17.75
CA MET A 10 11.53 4.58 -17.28
C MET A 10 11.63 5.50 -16.06
N LYS A 11 10.92 6.63 -16.10
CA LYS A 11 10.78 7.56 -14.97
C LYS A 11 9.57 7.20 -14.13
N ILE A 12 9.78 7.02 -12.85
CA ILE A 12 8.75 6.59 -11.89
C ILE A 12 8.64 7.62 -10.79
N ALA A 13 7.47 8.23 -10.64
CA ALA A 13 7.11 9.07 -9.52
C ALA A 13 6.56 8.22 -8.37
N ILE A 14 6.95 8.52 -7.13
CA ILE A 14 6.64 7.72 -5.95
C ILE A 14 6.01 8.59 -4.88
N ALA A 15 4.87 8.13 -4.35
CA ALA A 15 4.15 8.72 -3.23
C ALA A 15 3.53 7.63 -2.36
N SER A 16 3.50 7.86 -1.04
CA SER A 16 2.79 7.01 -0.08
C SER A 16 2.25 7.85 1.08
N ASP A 17 1.38 7.26 1.89
CA ASP A 17 0.90 7.85 3.15
C ASP A 17 0.42 9.30 2.95
N LEU A 18 -0.39 9.53 1.91
CA LEU A 18 -0.89 10.86 1.58
C LEU A 18 -1.98 11.31 2.54
N HIS A 19 -2.71 10.34 3.10
CA HIS A 19 -3.72 10.56 4.13
C HIS A 19 -4.64 11.74 3.82
N LEU A 20 -5.32 11.66 2.67
CA LEU A 20 -6.21 12.73 2.19
C LEU A 20 -7.34 13.04 3.17
N GLU A 21 -7.63 12.15 4.11
CA GLU A 21 -8.57 12.40 5.20
C GLU A 21 -8.15 13.55 6.12
N PHE A 22 -6.86 13.93 6.12
CA PHE A 22 -6.34 15.08 6.86
C PHE A 22 -6.17 16.33 6.00
N GLY A 23 -6.15 16.22 4.67
CA GLY A 23 -6.08 17.38 3.79
C GLY A 23 -5.78 17.02 2.34
N ASP A 24 -6.39 17.77 1.42
CA ASP A 24 -6.22 17.61 -0.04
C ASP A 24 -4.75 17.79 -0.45
N LEU A 25 -4.44 17.24 -1.61
CA LEU A 25 -3.13 17.35 -2.24
C LEU A 25 -3.31 17.39 -3.76
N ASP A 26 -2.54 18.25 -4.40
CA ASP A 26 -2.39 18.26 -5.86
C ASP A 26 -1.00 17.78 -6.24
N ILE A 27 -0.94 16.71 -7.04
CA ILE A 27 0.31 16.12 -7.54
C ILE A 27 0.45 16.45 -9.03
N GLN A 28 1.50 17.20 -9.37
CA GLN A 28 1.83 17.56 -10.74
C GLN A 28 3.00 16.72 -11.26
N ASN A 29 2.92 16.28 -12.50
CA ASN A 29 3.97 15.54 -13.18
C ASN A 29 5.02 16.48 -13.80
N THR A 30 5.74 17.21 -12.95
CA THR A 30 6.74 18.19 -13.39
C THR A 30 7.97 17.57 -14.03
N ASP A 31 8.30 16.33 -13.65
CA ASP A 31 9.52 15.64 -14.10
C ASP A 31 9.28 14.78 -15.35
N GLY A 32 8.04 14.72 -15.83
CA GLY A 32 7.65 13.89 -16.97
C GLY A 32 7.78 12.39 -16.66
N ALA A 33 7.30 11.96 -15.48
CA ALA A 33 7.28 10.56 -15.11
C ALA A 33 6.28 9.76 -15.96
N ASP A 34 6.68 8.55 -16.35
CA ASP A 34 5.86 7.64 -17.14
C ASP A 34 4.81 6.95 -16.27
N VAL A 35 5.14 6.73 -15.00
CA VAL A 35 4.28 6.03 -14.03
C VAL A 35 4.28 6.77 -12.69
N LEU A 36 3.11 6.92 -12.08
CA LEU A 36 2.96 7.29 -10.66
C LEU A 36 2.69 6.03 -9.85
N LEU A 37 3.48 5.78 -8.81
CA LEU A 37 3.24 4.74 -7.80
C LEU A 37 2.63 5.37 -6.55
N LEU A 38 1.47 4.87 -6.16
CA LEU A 38 0.78 5.19 -4.92
C LEU A 38 0.92 3.97 -3.98
N SER A 39 1.87 4.03 -3.06
CA SER A 39 2.25 2.90 -2.20
C SER A 39 1.46 2.84 -0.89
N GLY A 40 0.13 2.98 -0.98
CA GLY A 40 -0.82 2.81 0.11
C GLY A 40 -1.01 4.03 1.01
N ASP A 41 -2.04 3.95 1.84
CA ASP A 41 -2.49 5.00 2.78
C ASP A 41 -2.74 6.34 2.08
N ILE A 42 -3.43 6.27 0.96
CA ILE A 42 -3.82 7.44 0.18
C ILE A 42 -5.10 8.05 0.77
N CYS A 43 -6.10 7.20 1.08
CA CYS A 43 -7.37 7.62 1.64
C CYS A 43 -8.08 6.45 2.35
N VAL A 44 -9.11 6.77 3.14
CA VAL A 44 -10.03 5.76 3.68
C VAL A 44 -11.05 5.37 2.61
N ALA A 45 -11.03 4.10 2.14
CA ALA A 45 -11.87 3.65 1.03
C ALA A 45 -13.39 3.76 1.29
N ALA A 46 -13.80 3.63 2.55
CA ALA A 46 -15.21 3.78 2.93
C ALA A 46 -15.75 5.17 2.58
N ASP A 47 -14.93 6.21 2.65
CA ASP A 47 -15.34 7.60 2.41
C ASP A 47 -15.58 7.93 0.92
N LEU A 48 -15.16 7.06 -0.01
CA LEU A 48 -15.46 7.21 -1.44
C LEU A 48 -16.94 6.98 -1.79
N ASP A 49 -17.74 6.35 -0.92
CA ASP A 49 -19.16 6.06 -1.18
C ASP A 49 -20.10 7.27 -1.07
N MET A 50 -19.64 8.36 -0.49
CA MET A 50 -20.51 9.51 -0.20
C MET A 50 -20.86 10.34 -1.45
N ARG A 51 -20.16 10.14 -2.58
CA ARG A 51 -20.44 10.83 -3.85
C ARG A 51 -21.87 10.59 -4.35
N ASP A 52 -22.37 9.36 -4.17
CA ASP A 52 -23.67 8.93 -4.70
C ASP A 52 -24.84 9.12 -3.72
N ARG A 53 -24.57 9.51 -2.48
CA ARG A 53 -25.62 9.73 -1.47
C ARG A 53 -26.32 11.08 -1.66
N ARG A 54 -27.57 11.04 -2.10
CA ARG A 54 -28.43 12.22 -2.35
C ARG A 54 -28.90 12.98 -1.10
N GLN A 55 -28.29 12.79 0.06
CA GLN A 55 -28.84 13.38 1.28
C GLN A 55 -28.02 14.58 1.80
N THR A 56 -28.76 15.63 2.08
CA THR A 56 -28.35 16.98 2.44
C THR A 56 -27.72 17.14 3.83
N GLU A 57 -27.70 16.10 4.67
CA GLU A 57 -27.26 16.20 6.06
C GLU A 57 -25.78 15.86 6.30
N MET A 58 -25.00 15.54 5.23
CA MET A 58 -23.62 15.10 5.37
C MET A 58 -22.65 15.95 4.51
N GLY A 59 -22.73 17.26 4.60
CA GLY A 59 -21.90 18.17 3.80
C GLY A 59 -20.40 17.86 3.85
N PHE A 60 -19.86 17.52 5.03
CA PHE A 60 -18.44 17.16 5.19
C PHE A 60 -18.08 15.83 4.55
N ALA A 61 -18.90 14.79 4.73
CA ALA A 61 -18.65 13.48 4.15
C ALA A 61 -18.73 13.49 2.61
N ARG A 62 -19.67 14.26 2.05
CA ARG A 62 -19.77 14.47 0.62
C ARG A 62 -18.56 15.22 0.08
N TRP A 63 -18.15 16.31 0.73
CA TRP A 63 -16.96 17.08 0.36
C TRP A 63 -15.70 16.19 0.36
N ARG A 64 -15.53 15.34 1.40
CA ARG A 64 -14.40 14.40 1.49
C ARG A 64 -14.40 13.40 0.33
N SER A 65 -15.55 12.82 0.03
CA SER A 65 -15.68 11.90 -1.11
C SER A 65 -15.34 12.57 -2.45
N GLU A 66 -15.88 13.77 -2.69
CA GLU A 66 -15.58 14.56 -3.89
C GLU A 66 -14.08 14.91 -3.99
N MET A 67 -13.45 15.24 -2.87
CA MET A 67 -12.01 15.50 -2.78
C MET A 67 -11.19 14.26 -3.14
N PHE A 68 -11.53 13.08 -2.60
CA PHE A 68 -10.82 11.83 -2.92
C PHE A 68 -10.97 11.45 -4.39
N HIS A 69 -12.17 11.48 -4.93
CA HIS A 69 -12.39 11.23 -6.36
C HIS A 69 -11.62 12.23 -7.22
N GLY A 70 -11.67 13.52 -6.88
CA GLY A 70 -10.94 14.57 -7.58
C GLY A 70 -9.42 14.36 -7.56
N PHE A 71 -8.86 13.87 -6.46
CA PHE A 71 -7.43 13.52 -6.38
C PHE A 71 -7.07 12.43 -7.39
N PHE A 72 -7.81 11.32 -7.42
CA PHE A 72 -7.52 10.22 -8.37
C PHE A 72 -7.75 10.66 -9.82
N GLU A 73 -8.76 11.49 -10.11
CA GLU A 73 -9.01 12.08 -11.43
C GLU A 73 -7.83 12.96 -11.88
N ARG A 74 -7.29 13.81 -10.98
CA ARG A 74 -6.08 14.61 -11.26
C ARG A 74 -4.85 13.72 -11.51
N CYS A 75 -4.63 12.70 -10.70
CA CYS A 75 -3.52 11.76 -10.93
C CYS A 75 -3.64 11.07 -12.29
N ALA A 76 -4.82 10.56 -12.63
CA ALA A 76 -5.08 9.92 -13.92
C ALA A 76 -4.93 10.87 -15.11
N THR A 77 -5.17 12.17 -14.92
CA THR A 77 -4.98 13.20 -15.95
C THR A 77 -3.50 13.57 -16.11
N ASN A 78 -2.77 13.68 -15.00
CA ASN A 78 -1.40 14.19 -14.98
C ASN A 78 -0.35 13.13 -15.34
N PHE A 79 -0.66 11.84 -15.15
CA PHE A 79 0.29 10.75 -15.37
C PHE A 79 -0.22 9.77 -16.43
N PRO A 80 0.66 9.27 -17.34
CA PRO A 80 0.29 8.26 -18.32
C PRO A 80 -0.26 6.98 -17.69
N HIS A 81 0.33 6.55 -16.57
CA HIS A 81 -0.07 5.38 -15.81
C HIS A 81 -0.03 5.67 -14.31
N VAL A 82 -1.02 5.19 -13.58
CA VAL A 82 -1.06 5.25 -12.10
C VAL A 82 -1.21 3.82 -11.59
N ILE A 83 -0.24 3.37 -10.81
CA ILE A 83 -0.31 2.09 -10.10
C ILE A 83 -0.54 2.37 -8.62
N TYR A 84 -1.56 1.76 -8.07
CA TYR A 84 -1.97 1.95 -6.70
C TYR A 84 -2.06 0.61 -5.97
N VAL A 85 -1.49 0.53 -4.78
CA VAL A 85 -1.73 -0.54 -3.82
C VAL A 85 -2.40 0.05 -2.58
N MET A 86 -3.31 -0.70 -1.98
CA MET A 86 -3.95 -0.28 -0.74
C MET A 86 -2.96 -0.42 0.43
N GLY A 87 -2.98 0.55 1.35
CA GLY A 87 -2.37 0.42 2.66
C GLY A 87 -3.39 -0.09 3.69
N ASN A 88 -3.06 0.02 4.98
CA ASN A 88 -3.99 -0.37 6.04
C ASN A 88 -5.14 0.63 6.21
N HIS A 89 -4.92 1.93 5.97
CA HIS A 89 -5.97 2.96 6.10
C HIS A 89 -7.09 2.82 5.07
N GLU A 90 -6.83 2.30 3.89
CA GLU A 90 -7.89 2.01 2.92
C GLU A 90 -8.93 1.03 3.47
N TYR A 91 -8.55 0.13 4.36
CA TYR A 91 -9.45 -0.82 5.00
C TYR A 91 -10.17 -0.27 6.23
N TYR A 92 -9.78 0.90 6.76
CA TYR A 92 -10.36 1.46 7.98
C TYR A 92 -11.86 1.71 7.82
N HIS A 93 -12.61 1.34 8.88
CA HIS A 93 -14.08 1.43 8.94
C HIS A 93 -14.79 0.65 7.84
N SER A 94 -14.13 -0.29 7.22
CA SER A 94 -14.58 -1.12 6.12
C SER A 94 -14.40 -2.61 6.45
N ASP A 95 -14.74 -3.46 5.50
CA ASP A 95 -14.58 -4.91 5.58
C ASP A 95 -13.41 -5.35 4.69
N PHE A 96 -12.42 -6.00 5.28
CA PHE A 96 -11.25 -6.51 4.57
C PHE A 96 -11.63 -7.36 3.35
N ALA A 97 -12.68 -8.17 3.47
CA ALA A 97 -13.11 -9.06 2.39
C ALA A 97 -13.67 -8.33 1.16
N THR A 98 -14.18 -7.09 1.31
CA THR A 98 -14.86 -6.38 0.22
C THR A 98 -14.20 -5.08 -0.19
N ALA A 99 -13.37 -4.46 0.67
CA ALA A 99 -12.81 -3.13 0.47
C ALA A 99 -12.08 -2.95 -0.87
N LEU A 100 -11.27 -3.93 -1.28
CA LEU A 100 -10.58 -3.89 -2.57
C LEU A 100 -11.55 -3.86 -3.76
N GLY A 101 -12.57 -4.72 -3.73
CA GLY A 101 -13.61 -4.76 -4.76
C GLY A 101 -14.41 -3.45 -4.84
N ASP A 102 -14.69 -2.85 -3.70
CA ASP A 102 -15.36 -1.57 -3.59
C ASP A 102 -14.50 -0.44 -4.15
N MET A 103 -13.22 -0.39 -3.79
CA MET A 103 -12.27 0.60 -4.32
C MET A 103 -12.19 0.52 -5.85
N ARG A 104 -12.01 -0.67 -6.39
CA ARG A 104 -11.95 -0.92 -7.84
C ARG A 104 -13.22 -0.47 -8.54
N ARG A 105 -14.38 -0.79 -7.99
CA ARG A 105 -15.67 -0.38 -8.56
C ARG A 105 -15.83 1.14 -8.60
N LYS A 106 -15.47 1.82 -7.51
CA LYS A 106 -15.61 3.28 -7.39
C LYS A 106 -14.69 4.06 -8.33
N LEU A 107 -13.52 3.53 -8.61
CA LEU A 107 -12.51 4.17 -9.48
C LEU A 107 -12.45 3.57 -10.89
N ALA A 108 -13.37 2.69 -11.26
CA ALA A 108 -13.40 1.99 -12.55
C ALA A 108 -13.50 2.93 -13.79
N HIS A 109 -13.91 4.18 -13.58
CA HIS A 109 -13.98 5.19 -14.64
C HIS A 109 -12.61 5.77 -15.05
N LEU A 110 -11.53 5.41 -14.34
CA LEU A 110 -10.16 5.85 -14.59
C LEU A 110 -9.36 4.73 -15.27
N PRO A 111 -9.27 4.71 -16.63
CA PRO A 111 -8.77 3.54 -17.36
C PRO A 111 -7.25 3.33 -17.23
N ASN A 112 -6.51 4.34 -16.82
CA ASN A 112 -5.05 4.29 -16.60
C ASN A 112 -4.65 4.20 -15.13
N LEU A 113 -5.62 4.00 -14.22
CA LEU A 113 -5.39 3.72 -12.81
C LEU A 113 -5.55 2.21 -12.55
N TYR A 114 -4.51 1.57 -12.04
CA TYR A 114 -4.43 0.13 -11.79
C TYR A 114 -4.26 -0.13 -10.31
N ILE A 115 -5.30 -0.68 -9.66
CA ILE A 115 -5.27 -1.04 -8.24
C ILE A 115 -4.86 -2.51 -8.15
N LEU A 116 -3.66 -2.78 -7.63
CA LEU A 116 -3.06 -4.11 -7.60
C LEU A 116 -3.11 -4.70 -6.19
N GLU A 117 -3.50 -5.97 -6.09
CA GLU A 117 -3.37 -6.79 -4.90
C GLU A 117 -3.10 -8.23 -5.32
N ARG A 118 -1.84 -8.67 -5.15
CA ARG A 118 -1.29 -9.91 -5.74
C ARG A 118 -1.61 -10.01 -7.23
N GLU A 119 -1.27 -8.94 -7.92
CA GLU A 119 -1.46 -8.80 -9.36
C GLU A 119 -0.25 -8.13 -9.98
N ILE A 120 -0.11 -8.27 -11.29
CA ILE A 120 0.91 -7.60 -12.08
C ILE A 120 0.31 -6.63 -13.07
N LYS A 121 1.07 -5.58 -13.36
CA LYS A 121 0.85 -4.71 -14.53
C LYS A 121 2.15 -4.59 -15.31
N VAL A 122 2.10 -4.89 -16.59
CA VAL A 122 3.24 -4.68 -17.50
C VAL A 122 3.05 -3.36 -18.22
N ILE A 123 4.07 -2.52 -18.16
CA ILE A 123 4.17 -1.26 -18.91
C ILE A 123 5.54 -1.28 -19.58
N ASP A 124 5.56 -1.24 -20.90
CA ASP A 124 6.74 -1.44 -21.73
C ASP A 124 7.51 -2.73 -21.36
N ASP A 125 8.76 -2.62 -20.91
CA ASP A 125 9.61 -3.75 -20.49
C ASP A 125 9.67 -3.91 -18.95
N VAL A 126 8.83 -3.20 -18.22
CA VAL A 126 8.80 -3.24 -16.75
C VAL A 126 7.55 -3.98 -16.27
N THR A 127 7.74 -4.92 -15.37
CA THR A 127 6.65 -5.65 -14.70
C THR A 127 6.50 -5.12 -13.27
N PHE A 128 5.38 -4.46 -13.00
CA PHE A 128 5.00 -4.01 -11.66
C PHE A 128 4.24 -5.11 -10.94
N ILE A 129 4.64 -5.43 -9.73
CA ILE A 129 4.03 -6.43 -8.85
C ILE A 129 3.48 -5.67 -7.65
N GLY A 130 2.16 -5.65 -7.45
CA GLY A 130 1.54 -4.83 -6.41
C GLY A 130 0.76 -5.61 -5.37
N GLY A 131 0.78 -5.12 -4.13
CA GLY A 131 -0.03 -5.59 -3.01
C GLY A 131 0.37 -4.96 -1.68
N THR A 132 -0.54 -4.96 -0.71
CA THR A 132 -0.35 -4.30 0.60
C THR A 132 0.90 -4.78 1.34
N LEU A 133 1.31 -6.02 1.15
CA LEU A 133 2.40 -6.77 1.80
C LEU A 133 2.07 -7.17 3.24
N TRP A 134 1.49 -6.28 4.07
CA TRP A 134 1.37 -6.51 5.52
C TRP A 134 2.72 -6.86 6.15
N THR A 135 2.72 -7.44 7.36
CA THR A 135 3.95 -7.85 8.04
C THR A 135 3.90 -9.28 8.54
N ASP A 136 5.07 -9.87 8.77
CA ASP A 136 5.21 -11.19 9.36
C ASP A 136 5.13 -11.19 10.90
N MET A 137 4.85 -10.03 11.51
CA MET A 137 4.76 -9.86 12.97
C MET A 137 6.00 -10.40 13.70
N ASN A 138 7.20 -9.97 13.28
CA ASN A 138 8.47 -10.48 13.81
C ASN A 138 8.63 -12.01 13.62
N ASN A 139 8.32 -12.51 12.42
CA ASN A 139 8.31 -13.92 12.10
C ASN A 139 7.32 -14.71 12.99
N GLN A 140 6.09 -14.21 13.09
CA GLN A 140 4.98 -14.80 13.86
C GLN A 140 5.26 -14.90 15.36
N ASP A 141 5.97 -13.91 15.93
CA ASP A 141 6.21 -13.87 17.36
C ASP A 141 4.92 -13.64 18.13
N ASP A 142 4.57 -14.58 19.02
CA ASP A 142 3.33 -14.56 19.81
C ASP A 142 3.19 -13.28 20.66
N LEU A 143 4.29 -12.77 21.20
CA LEU A 143 4.29 -11.56 22.02
C LEU A 143 4.01 -10.33 21.17
N THR A 144 4.62 -10.24 20.00
CA THR A 144 4.35 -9.19 19.02
C THR A 144 2.88 -9.21 18.59
N MET A 145 2.35 -10.35 18.18
CA MET A 145 0.94 -10.49 17.77
C MET A 145 -0.02 -10.12 18.89
N TYR A 146 0.26 -10.54 20.12
CA TYR A 146 -0.55 -10.19 21.30
C TYR A 146 -0.61 -8.67 21.51
N HIS A 147 0.53 -7.98 21.47
CA HIS A 147 0.58 -6.54 21.65
C HIS A 147 -0.05 -5.80 20.48
N MET A 148 0.25 -6.18 19.23
CA MET A 148 -0.30 -5.53 18.04
C MET A 148 -1.82 -5.54 18.03
N ARG A 149 -2.46 -6.61 18.46
CA ARG A 149 -3.93 -6.74 18.54
C ARG A 149 -4.60 -5.59 19.31
N THR A 150 -3.89 -5.03 20.29
CA THR A 150 -4.41 -3.94 21.13
C THR A 150 -3.82 -2.58 20.80
N MET A 151 -2.61 -2.53 20.29
CA MET A 151 -1.88 -1.28 20.07
C MET A 151 -2.13 -0.68 18.68
N MET A 152 -2.30 -1.53 17.64
CA MET A 152 -2.60 -1.02 16.29
C MET A 152 -4.10 -0.89 16.04
N ASN A 153 -4.48 0.22 15.41
CA ASN A 153 -5.86 0.50 15.04
C ASN A 153 -6.39 -0.51 14.03
N ASP A 154 -5.55 -1.05 13.15
CA ASP A 154 -5.90 -2.03 12.13
C ASP A 154 -6.76 -3.16 12.68
N PHE A 155 -6.34 -3.73 13.82
CA PHE A 155 -7.02 -4.85 14.47
C PHE A 155 -8.24 -4.46 15.30
N ARG A 156 -8.51 -3.16 15.39
CA ARG A 156 -9.65 -2.59 16.12
C ARG A 156 -10.74 -2.08 15.21
N VAL A 157 -10.39 -1.51 14.04
CA VAL A 157 -11.32 -0.79 13.18
C VAL A 157 -11.65 -1.52 11.87
N ILE A 158 -10.79 -2.44 11.40
CA ILE A 158 -11.05 -3.23 10.20
C ILE A 158 -11.92 -4.43 10.55
N GLN A 159 -13.00 -4.66 9.79
CA GLN A 159 -13.83 -5.86 9.88
C GLN A 159 -13.33 -6.94 8.93
N HIS A 160 -13.67 -8.20 9.21
CA HIS A 160 -13.33 -9.34 8.34
C HIS A 160 -14.51 -10.32 8.26
N SER A 161 -15.47 -10.03 7.37
CA SER A 161 -16.71 -10.80 7.25
C SER A 161 -16.52 -12.23 6.71
N ALA A 162 -15.41 -12.48 6.01
CA ALA A 162 -15.07 -13.84 5.56
C ALA A 162 -14.76 -14.80 6.72
N VAL A 163 -14.50 -14.27 7.93
CA VAL A 163 -14.22 -15.06 9.15
C VAL A 163 -15.33 -14.86 10.17
N PRO A 164 -16.41 -15.66 10.15
CA PRO A 164 -17.49 -15.55 11.12
C PRO A 164 -17.05 -16.07 12.49
N VAL A 165 -17.41 -15.34 13.55
CA VAL A 165 -17.17 -15.73 14.94
C VAL A 165 -18.48 -16.17 15.59
N ASN A 166 -18.60 -17.45 15.87
CA ASN A 166 -19.73 -18.00 16.62
C ASN A 166 -19.48 -17.84 18.13
N PHE A 167 -20.47 -17.34 18.85
CA PHE A 167 -20.39 -17.18 20.30
C PHE A 167 -21.73 -17.52 20.95
N ARG A 168 -21.67 -17.85 22.24
CA ARG A 168 -22.86 -18.11 23.04
C ARG A 168 -23.17 -16.89 23.92
N THR A 169 -24.38 -16.41 23.88
CA THR A 169 -24.81 -15.29 24.72
C THR A 169 -24.96 -15.75 26.20
N SER A 170 -25.09 -14.79 27.12
CA SER A 170 -25.38 -15.05 28.53
C SER A 170 -26.69 -15.80 28.73
N GLU A 171 -27.64 -15.67 27.77
CA GLU A 171 -28.95 -16.34 27.77
C GLU A 171 -28.87 -17.74 27.14
N GLY A 172 -27.68 -18.17 26.71
CA GLY A 172 -27.45 -19.49 26.12
C GLY A 172 -27.70 -19.61 24.64
N GLU A 173 -28.06 -18.54 23.95
CA GLU A 173 -28.28 -18.53 22.49
C GLU A 173 -26.97 -18.54 21.71
N PHE A 174 -26.92 -19.27 20.61
CA PHE A 174 -25.81 -19.17 19.66
C PHE A 174 -26.03 -18.00 18.69
N LYS A 175 -25.05 -17.12 18.60
CA LYS A 175 -25.03 -15.97 17.68
C LYS A 175 -23.73 -15.94 16.90
N THR A 176 -23.78 -15.33 15.71
CA THR A 176 -22.60 -15.10 14.86
C THR A 176 -22.36 -13.59 14.76
N ARG A 177 -21.12 -13.18 14.86
CA ARG A 177 -20.69 -11.81 14.56
C ARG A 177 -19.59 -11.83 13.53
N VAL A 178 -19.41 -10.71 12.84
CA VAL A 178 -18.24 -10.47 11.97
C VAL A 178 -16.99 -10.38 12.85
N ALA A 179 -15.91 -11.05 12.44
CA ALA A 179 -14.61 -10.91 13.07
C ALA A 179 -14.03 -9.53 12.81
N LYS A 180 -13.02 -9.16 13.61
CA LYS A 180 -12.06 -8.12 13.25
C LYS A 180 -10.91 -8.76 12.48
N PHE A 181 -10.29 -7.98 11.59
CA PHE A 181 -8.99 -8.32 11.03
C PHE A 181 -7.99 -8.49 12.17
N SER A 182 -7.12 -9.46 12.08
CA SER A 182 -6.24 -9.87 13.18
C SER A 182 -4.77 -9.87 12.75
N PRO A 183 -3.82 -9.88 13.72
CA PRO A 183 -2.41 -10.06 13.40
C PRO A 183 -2.12 -11.34 12.62
N GLU A 184 -2.86 -12.42 12.90
CA GLU A 184 -2.76 -13.70 12.17
C GLU A 184 -3.21 -13.59 10.73
N ASP A 185 -4.25 -12.76 10.46
CA ASP A 185 -4.68 -12.46 9.10
C ASP A 185 -3.61 -11.65 8.38
N ALA A 186 -2.99 -10.66 9.05
CA ALA A 186 -1.89 -9.87 8.48
C ALA A 186 -0.70 -10.75 8.10
N VAL A 187 -0.29 -11.68 8.96
CA VAL A 187 0.75 -12.67 8.66
C VAL A 187 0.35 -13.55 7.46
N THR A 188 -0.89 -14.01 7.42
CA THR A 188 -1.39 -14.81 6.30
C THR A 188 -1.31 -14.07 4.97
N GLU A 189 -1.71 -12.80 4.96
CA GLU A 189 -1.65 -11.97 3.74
C GLU A 189 -0.19 -11.62 3.37
N HIS A 190 0.69 -11.40 4.36
CA HIS A 190 2.13 -11.24 4.12
C HIS A 190 2.73 -12.46 3.41
N VAL A 191 2.48 -13.65 3.93
CA VAL A 191 2.99 -14.90 3.33
C VAL A 191 2.50 -15.04 1.90
N LYS A 192 1.20 -14.85 1.65
CA LYS A 192 0.61 -14.91 0.30
C LYS A 192 1.25 -13.91 -0.66
N MET A 193 1.50 -12.67 -0.23
CA MET A 193 2.13 -11.66 -1.08
C MET A 193 3.59 -11.98 -1.37
N LYS A 194 4.35 -12.42 -0.36
CA LYS A 194 5.75 -12.86 -0.52
C LYS A 194 5.85 -14.04 -1.50
N GLU A 195 4.99 -15.06 -1.34
CA GLU A 195 4.93 -16.19 -2.28
C GLU A 195 4.55 -15.76 -3.69
N TYR A 196 3.60 -14.82 -3.83
CA TYR A 196 3.22 -14.27 -5.13
C TYR A 196 4.40 -13.57 -5.82
N ILE A 197 5.15 -12.71 -5.11
CA ILE A 197 6.37 -12.07 -5.66
C ILE A 197 7.36 -13.15 -6.09
N GLN A 198 7.57 -14.18 -5.27
CA GLN A 198 8.47 -15.28 -5.59
C GLN A 198 8.06 -15.97 -6.88
N VAL A 199 6.80 -16.41 -6.98
CA VAL A 199 6.29 -17.10 -8.17
C VAL A 199 6.46 -16.24 -9.43
N VAL A 200 6.08 -14.97 -9.38
CA VAL A 200 6.19 -14.07 -10.53
C VAL A 200 7.64 -13.87 -10.96
N THR A 201 8.54 -13.65 -10.01
CA THR A 201 9.96 -13.42 -10.32
C THR A 201 10.68 -14.70 -10.78
N ASP A 202 10.29 -15.86 -10.28
CA ASP A 202 10.87 -17.15 -10.67
C ASP A 202 10.35 -17.62 -12.05
N MET A 203 9.05 -17.46 -12.32
CA MET A 203 8.44 -17.89 -13.59
C MET A 203 8.87 -17.03 -14.78
N LEU A 204 8.97 -15.73 -14.61
CA LEU A 204 9.33 -14.76 -15.65
C LEU A 204 10.84 -14.47 -15.68
N GLY A 205 11.59 -14.95 -14.71
CA GLY A 205 13.00 -14.63 -14.45
C GLY A 205 14.02 -15.00 -15.54
N LYS A 206 13.59 -15.66 -16.63
CA LYS A 206 14.43 -15.94 -17.81
C LYS A 206 14.32 -14.87 -18.90
N ASN A 207 13.45 -13.89 -18.73
CA ASN A 207 13.29 -12.75 -19.63
C ASN A 207 14.04 -11.55 -19.03
N PRO A 208 14.66 -10.66 -19.83
CA PRO A 208 15.38 -9.50 -19.34
C PRO A 208 14.47 -8.41 -18.73
N ASN A 209 13.27 -8.78 -18.27
CA ASN A 209 12.32 -7.86 -17.70
C ASN A 209 12.83 -7.32 -16.37
N ARG A 210 12.62 -6.03 -16.18
CA ARG A 210 12.85 -5.34 -14.91
C ARG A 210 11.59 -5.46 -14.08
N TYR A 211 11.74 -5.80 -12.80
CA TYR A 211 10.61 -5.86 -11.87
C TYR A 211 10.62 -4.69 -10.92
N VAL A 212 9.44 -4.16 -10.66
CA VAL A 212 9.17 -3.16 -9.61
C VAL A 212 8.15 -3.76 -8.66
N VAL A 213 8.50 -3.85 -7.39
CA VAL A 213 7.54 -4.25 -6.35
C VAL A 213 6.97 -2.99 -5.71
N VAL A 214 5.65 -2.92 -5.68
CA VAL A 214 4.90 -1.82 -5.06
C VAL A 214 4.18 -2.40 -3.84
N GLY A 215 4.68 -2.09 -2.66
CA GLY A 215 4.13 -2.50 -1.39
C GLY A 215 3.61 -1.31 -0.57
N HIS A 216 3.06 -1.59 0.62
CA HIS A 216 2.75 -0.56 1.60
C HIS A 216 3.56 -0.73 2.89
N HIS A 217 3.49 -1.90 3.54
CA HIS A 217 4.33 -2.15 4.71
C HIS A 217 5.80 -2.31 4.30
N SER A 218 6.70 -1.94 5.22
CA SER A 218 8.14 -1.97 4.91
C SER A 218 8.66 -3.40 4.72
N PRO A 219 9.41 -3.68 3.65
CA PRO A 219 10.02 -4.99 3.43
C PRO A 219 11.28 -5.21 4.27
N SER A 220 11.81 -4.18 4.91
CA SER A 220 13.10 -4.24 5.60
C SER A 220 13.11 -3.43 6.89
N ARG A 221 13.75 -3.94 7.91
CA ARG A 221 13.99 -3.21 9.17
C ARG A 221 14.89 -1.99 8.98
N ARG A 222 15.60 -1.88 7.85
CA ARG A 222 16.38 -0.70 7.47
C ARG A 222 15.52 0.55 7.25
N SER A 223 14.21 0.38 7.04
CA SER A 223 13.21 1.46 7.02
C SER A 223 12.62 1.77 8.39
N THR A 224 13.29 1.40 9.47
CA THR A 224 12.92 1.82 10.83
C THR A 224 13.71 3.08 11.18
N HIS A 225 13.02 4.18 11.48
CA HIS A 225 13.67 5.41 11.91
C HIS A 225 14.40 5.20 13.24
N ALA A 226 15.57 5.82 13.41
CA ALA A 226 16.44 5.61 14.57
C ALA A 226 15.74 5.85 15.93
N MET A 227 14.76 6.75 15.97
CA MET A 227 13.91 7.02 17.14
C MET A 227 13.19 5.74 17.64
N TYR A 228 12.79 4.85 16.73
CA TYR A 228 12.01 3.63 17.01
C TYR A 228 12.86 2.35 17.02
N ALA A 229 14.18 2.46 16.81
CA ALA A 229 15.06 1.29 16.65
C ALA A 229 15.00 0.30 17.81
N ASN A 230 14.71 0.76 19.03
CA ASN A 230 14.64 -0.06 20.24
C ASN A 230 13.24 -0.63 20.54
N ASP A 231 12.21 -0.21 19.81
CA ASP A 231 10.86 -0.74 19.99
C ASP A 231 10.62 -1.96 19.09
N THR A 232 11.27 -3.05 19.45
CA THR A 232 11.28 -4.27 18.63
C THR A 232 9.90 -4.89 18.47
N ILE A 233 9.01 -4.75 19.45
CA ILE A 233 7.63 -5.26 19.38
C ILE A 233 6.83 -4.45 18.37
N MET A 234 6.78 -3.11 18.52
CA MET A 234 6.03 -2.25 17.61
C MET A 234 6.56 -2.36 16.17
N ASN A 235 7.88 -2.42 15.99
CA ASN A 235 8.48 -2.55 14.67
C ASN A 235 8.00 -3.80 13.91
N GLY A 236 7.55 -4.85 14.60
CA GLY A 236 6.95 -6.03 13.98
C GLY A 236 5.62 -5.77 13.26
N GLY A 237 4.90 -4.71 13.64
CA GLY A 237 3.70 -4.26 12.92
C GLY A 237 4.01 -3.35 11.73
N TYR A 238 5.23 -2.81 11.62
CA TYR A 238 5.61 -1.85 10.58
C TYR A 238 6.50 -2.44 9.49
N SER A 239 7.35 -3.41 9.82
CA SER A 239 8.33 -3.96 8.88
C SER A 239 8.54 -5.46 9.08
N SER A 240 8.86 -6.13 7.99
CA SER A 240 9.39 -7.49 7.97
C SER A 240 10.88 -7.48 7.65
N ASP A 241 11.56 -8.61 7.78
CA ASP A 241 12.95 -8.78 7.41
C ASP A 241 13.04 -9.59 6.12
N LEU A 242 12.93 -8.90 4.97
CA LEU A 242 13.02 -9.51 3.65
C LEU A 242 14.34 -9.19 2.94
N ASP A 243 15.38 -8.75 3.65
CA ASP A 243 16.66 -8.37 3.03
C ASP A 243 17.23 -9.51 2.19
N GLU A 244 17.38 -10.71 2.76
CA GLU A 244 17.85 -11.89 2.05
C GLU A 244 16.93 -12.29 0.88
N PHE A 245 15.60 -12.19 1.05
CA PHE A 245 14.64 -12.46 0.00
C PHE A 245 14.81 -11.52 -1.20
N ILE A 246 15.06 -10.25 -0.95
CA ILE A 246 15.30 -9.22 -1.97
C ILE A 246 16.66 -9.44 -2.63
N GLU A 247 17.72 -9.64 -1.85
CA GLU A 247 19.10 -9.83 -2.33
C GLU A 247 19.20 -11.02 -3.29
N ASN A 248 18.45 -12.09 -3.03
CA ASN A 248 18.37 -13.27 -3.90
C ASN A 248 17.53 -13.06 -5.16
N ARG A 249 17.01 -11.83 -5.43
CA ARG A 249 16.18 -11.48 -6.60
C ARG A 249 16.68 -10.24 -7.32
N PRO A 250 17.89 -10.29 -7.92
CA PRO A 250 18.52 -9.11 -8.56
C PRO A 250 17.75 -8.55 -9.76
N GLN A 251 16.75 -9.28 -10.27
CA GLN A 251 15.83 -8.80 -11.31
C GLN A 251 14.84 -7.75 -10.78
N ILE A 252 14.60 -7.65 -9.47
CA ILE A 252 13.84 -6.55 -8.85
C ILE A 252 14.76 -5.33 -8.83
N LYS A 253 14.37 -4.25 -9.51
CA LYS A 253 15.20 -3.04 -9.61
C LYS A 253 14.74 -1.95 -8.65
N LEU A 254 13.45 -1.97 -8.31
CA LEU A 254 12.85 -1.01 -7.40
C LEU A 254 11.84 -1.72 -6.49
N TRP A 255 11.85 -1.36 -5.21
CA TRP A 255 10.82 -1.71 -4.25
C TRP A 255 10.33 -0.45 -3.56
N THR A 256 9.04 -0.12 -3.71
CA THR A 256 8.46 1.03 -3.02
C THR A 256 7.59 0.59 -1.87
N HIS A 257 7.55 1.40 -0.82
CA HIS A 257 6.69 1.16 0.33
C HIS A 257 6.28 2.48 1.01
N GLY A 258 5.45 2.41 2.03
CA GLY A 258 4.99 3.48 2.90
C GLY A 258 5.05 3.08 4.38
N HIS A 259 3.98 3.38 5.10
CA HIS A 259 3.62 2.96 6.46
C HIS A 259 4.50 3.52 7.58
N THR A 260 5.76 3.77 7.36
CA THR A 260 6.72 4.19 8.39
C THR A 260 6.76 5.70 8.59
N HIS A 261 6.09 6.49 7.76
CA HIS A 261 6.02 7.96 7.77
C HIS A 261 7.39 8.66 7.79
N HIS A 262 8.45 7.97 7.33
CA HIS A 262 9.78 8.54 7.18
C HIS A 262 10.31 8.24 5.79
N GLU A 263 11.00 9.22 5.20
CA GLU A 263 11.63 9.04 3.90
C GLU A 263 12.82 8.09 3.99
N PHE A 264 12.84 7.09 3.10
CA PHE A 264 13.95 6.16 2.95
C PHE A 264 14.33 5.99 1.48
N ASP A 265 15.64 5.82 1.24
CA ASP A 265 16.20 5.57 -0.09
C ASP A 265 17.53 4.84 0.09
N TYR A 266 17.55 3.55 -0.11
CA TYR A 266 18.72 2.70 0.08
C TYR A 266 18.68 1.50 -0.87
N VAL A 267 19.75 0.69 -0.87
CA VAL A 267 19.90 -0.46 -1.77
C VAL A 267 20.07 -1.75 -0.95
N ILE A 268 19.38 -2.80 -1.38
CA ILE A 268 19.56 -4.18 -0.93
C ILE A 268 19.96 -5.00 -2.17
N GLY A 269 21.18 -5.52 -2.21
CA GLY A 269 21.73 -6.16 -3.41
C GLY A 269 21.67 -5.22 -4.63
N GLU A 270 20.85 -5.56 -5.64
CA GLU A 270 20.62 -4.70 -6.82
C GLU A 270 19.28 -3.93 -6.77
N THR A 271 18.51 -4.09 -5.72
CA THR A 271 17.19 -3.47 -5.57
C THR A 271 17.30 -2.15 -4.81
N ARG A 272 16.87 -1.03 -5.43
CA ARG A 272 16.66 0.22 -4.72
C ARG A 272 15.34 0.16 -3.95
N VAL A 273 15.37 0.44 -2.64
CA VAL A 273 14.18 0.51 -1.79
C VAL A 273 13.87 1.97 -1.49
N VAL A 274 12.65 2.40 -1.78
CA VAL A 274 12.24 3.80 -1.66
C VAL A 274 10.92 3.91 -0.91
N CYS A 275 10.90 4.81 0.08
CA CYS A 275 9.72 5.25 0.80
C CYS A 275 9.63 6.77 0.71
N ASN A 276 8.49 7.30 0.23
CA ASN A 276 8.27 8.75 0.10
C ASN A 276 6.91 9.16 0.68
N PRO A 277 6.76 9.07 2.02
CA PRO A 277 5.49 9.33 2.70
C PRO A 277 5.29 10.83 2.90
N ARG A 278 4.03 11.29 2.74
CA ARG A 278 3.64 12.63 3.17
C ARG A 278 3.46 12.70 4.69
N GLY A 279 2.75 11.72 5.25
CA GLY A 279 2.32 11.72 6.64
C GLY A 279 1.10 12.60 6.89
N TYR A 280 0.73 12.76 8.16
CA TYR A 280 -0.48 13.47 8.59
C TYR A 280 -0.28 14.99 8.52
N ILE A 281 -0.88 15.64 7.53
CA ILE A 281 -0.84 17.11 7.40
C ILE A 281 -1.43 17.77 8.64
N GLY A 282 -0.75 18.79 9.16
CA GLY A 282 -1.13 19.48 10.39
C GLY A 282 -0.74 18.77 11.70
N HIS A 283 -0.21 17.54 11.62
CA HIS A 283 0.23 16.76 12.78
C HIS A 283 1.72 16.38 12.72
N GLU A 284 2.25 16.16 11.52
CA GLU A 284 3.64 15.77 11.30
C GLU A 284 4.39 16.88 10.53
N PRO A 285 5.52 17.40 11.07
CA PRO A 285 6.18 18.58 10.51
C PRO A 285 6.73 18.41 9.09
N GLN A 286 7.00 17.15 8.66
CA GLN A 286 7.48 16.84 7.31
C GLN A 286 6.37 16.94 6.27
N ALA A 287 5.10 16.76 6.66
CA ALA A 287 3.98 16.69 5.74
C ALA A 287 3.80 17.97 4.89
N ASP A 288 4.04 19.15 5.50
CA ASP A 288 3.96 20.44 4.81
C ASP A 288 5.09 20.67 3.79
N LYS A 289 6.20 19.93 3.92
CA LYS A 289 7.38 20.05 3.07
C LYS A 289 7.50 18.93 2.04
N TRP A 290 6.57 18.00 2.07
CA TRP A 290 6.58 16.84 1.19
C TRP A 290 6.63 17.23 -0.29
N LYS A 291 7.39 16.48 -1.06
CA LYS A 291 7.49 16.62 -2.51
C LYS A 291 7.43 15.25 -3.16
N LEU A 292 6.83 15.21 -4.35
CA LEU A 292 6.87 14.03 -5.18
C LEU A 292 8.32 13.66 -5.49
N LYS A 293 8.68 12.39 -5.31
CA LYS A 293 10.02 11.87 -5.61
C LYS A 293 9.99 11.10 -6.91
N THR A 294 10.90 11.42 -7.81
CA THR A 294 11.06 10.72 -9.09
C THR A 294 12.35 9.94 -9.12
N VAL A 295 12.28 8.70 -9.59
CA VAL A 295 13.45 7.83 -9.80
C VAL A 295 13.45 7.31 -11.23
N GLU A 296 14.61 6.87 -11.70
CA GLU A 296 14.78 6.23 -13.01
C GLU A 296 15.27 4.80 -12.83
N ILE A 297 14.73 3.88 -13.62
CA ILE A 297 15.13 2.48 -13.64
C ILE A 297 15.49 2.02 -15.05
#